data_5b4418ed99bd5a48715a86ce92e271dc
#
_entry.id   5b4418ed99bd5a48715a86ce92e271dc
#
_cell.length_a   1.000
_cell.length_b   1.000
_cell.length_c   1.000
_cell.angle_alpha   90.00
_cell.angle_beta   90.00
_cell.angle_gamma   90.00
#
_symmetry.space_group_name_H-M   'P 1'
#
loop_
_entity.id
_entity.type
_entity.pdbx_description
1 polymer ?
#
loop_
_entity_poly.entity_id
_entity_poly.type
_entity_poly.pdbx_seq_one_letter_code
_entity_poly.pdbx_strand_id
1 'polypeptide(L)'
;IAKATGDYIIQIDGDVVLNSHFIADHIEMAQEGSFVCGSRVKISQKETMSILANNKFVIKPWNMPISFVCNSFRSRLLRNYFAFRYARRLAHLRGCNMAFWKSDLIRVNGYNEDLTQWGHEDTEIAYRLYYSGVQKKVLKMGGIVYHLYHKESSRANEETHNIALEKVEKEHITRCNNGIDKYL
;
A
#
# COMPACT_ATOMS: atom_id res chain seq x y z
N ILE A 1 -4.65 2.35 -12.99
CA ILE A 1 -5.71 1.34 -12.78
C ILE A 1 -6.43 1.08 -14.10
N ALA A 2 -7.01 2.08 -14.79
CA ALA A 2 -7.79 1.90 -16.02
C ALA A 2 -7.06 1.10 -17.11
N LYS A 3 -5.78 1.37 -17.32
CA LYS A 3 -4.92 0.68 -18.31
C LYS A 3 -4.48 -0.72 -17.89
N ALA A 4 -4.67 -1.12 -16.65
CA ALA A 4 -4.29 -2.46 -16.18
C ALA A 4 -5.24 -3.50 -16.79
N THR A 5 -4.68 -4.60 -17.30
CA THR A 5 -5.44 -5.69 -17.95
C THR A 5 -5.75 -6.84 -17.01
N GLY A 6 -5.00 -6.97 -15.90
CA GLY A 6 -5.22 -8.02 -14.91
C GLY A 6 -6.39 -7.74 -13.98
N ASP A 7 -6.99 -8.80 -13.45
CA ASP A 7 -8.10 -8.73 -12.49
C ASP A 7 -7.64 -8.37 -11.08
N TYR A 8 -6.41 -8.72 -10.72
CA TYR A 8 -5.79 -8.40 -9.44
C TYR A 8 -4.62 -7.44 -9.66
N ILE A 9 -4.71 -6.28 -9.05
CA ILE A 9 -3.76 -5.17 -9.23
C ILE A 9 -2.92 -5.03 -7.98
N ILE A 10 -1.59 -5.11 -8.13
CA ILE A 10 -0.63 -4.82 -7.08
C ILE A 10 -0.01 -3.45 -7.36
N GLN A 11 -0.22 -2.54 -6.42
CA GLN A 11 0.30 -1.18 -6.48
C GLN A 11 1.63 -1.08 -5.72
N ILE A 12 2.60 -0.44 -6.35
CA ILE A 12 3.91 -0.13 -5.77
C ILE A 12 4.32 1.30 -6.15
N ASP A 13 5.22 1.89 -5.38
CA ASP A 13 5.88 3.14 -5.75
C ASP A 13 7.07 2.87 -6.69
N GLY A 14 7.55 3.92 -7.37
CA GLY A 14 8.66 3.80 -8.30
C GLY A 14 10.05 3.68 -7.66
N ASP A 15 10.15 3.87 -6.35
CA ASP A 15 11.37 3.90 -5.54
C ASP A 15 11.49 2.72 -4.58
N VAL A 16 10.93 1.58 -4.95
CA VAL A 16 11.00 0.35 -4.16
C VAL A 16 11.78 -0.76 -4.88
N VAL A 17 12.44 -1.60 -4.09
CA VAL A 17 13.03 -2.86 -4.54
C VAL A 17 12.22 -4.01 -3.95
N LEU A 18 11.77 -4.92 -4.79
CA LEU A 18 10.90 -6.02 -4.40
C LEU A 18 11.71 -7.26 -4.02
N ASN A 19 11.26 -7.96 -2.98
CA ASN A 19 11.76 -9.30 -2.69
C ASN A 19 11.30 -10.28 -3.79
N SER A 20 12.09 -11.32 -4.07
CA SER A 20 11.79 -12.31 -5.11
C SER A 20 10.45 -13.04 -4.93
N HIS A 21 9.92 -13.10 -3.72
CA HIS A 21 8.62 -13.72 -3.41
C HIS A 21 7.46 -12.70 -3.34
N PHE A 22 7.71 -11.44 -3.64
CA PHE A 22 6.74 -10.37 -3.46
C PHE A 22 5.39 -10.65 -4.13
N ILE A 23 5.42 -10.97 -5.43
CA ILE A 23 4.21 -11.28 -6.20
C ILE A 23 3.52 -12.54 -5.66
N ALA A 24 4.28 -13.60 -5.41
CA ALA A 24 3.73 -14.87 -4.90
C ALA A 24 3.02 -14.68 -3.54
N ASP A 25 3.61 -13.87 -2.66
CA ASP A 25 3.02 -13.57 -1.35
C ASP A 25 1.71 -12.77 -1.48
N HIS A 26 1.62 -11.84 -2.43
CA HIS A 26 0.38 -11.11 -2.72
C HIS A 26 -0.71 -12.02 -3.29
N ILE A 27 -0.34 -12.89 -4.24
CA ILE A 27 -1.28 -13.86 -4.84
C ILE A 27 -1.81 -14.83 -3.78
N GLU A 28 -0.95 -15.35 -2.89
CA GLU A 28 -1.40 -16.21 -1.79
C GLU A 28 -2.37 -15.50 -0.82
N MET A 29 -2.29 -14.19 -0.70
CA MET A 29 -3.19 -13.39 0.13
C MET A 29 -4.46 -12.91 -0.59
N ALA A 30 -4.48 -12.99 -1.91
CA ALA A 30 -5.61 -12.59 -2.73
C ALA A 30 -6.86 -13.40 -2.37
N GLN A 31 -7.93 -12.69 -2.04
CA GLN A 31 -9.24 -13.25 -1.76
C GLN A 31 -10.30 -12.24 -2.21
N GLU A 32 -11.30 -12.70 -2.94
CA GLU A 32 -12.42 -11.84 -3.33
C GLU A 32 -13.08 -11.19 -2.12
N GLY A 33 -13.52 -9.94 -2.29
CA GLY A 33 -14.05 -9.12 -1.20
C GLY A 33 -13.00 -8.67 -0.18
N SER A 34 -11.70 -8.74 -0.52
CA SER A 34 -10.65 -8.20 0.33
C SER A 34 -9.56 -7.47 -0.48
N PHE A 35 -8.97 -6.45 0.15
CA PHE A 35 -7.76 -5.78 -0.32
C PHE A 35 -6.60 -6.02 0.64
N VAL A 36 -5.38 -5.99 0.12
CA VAL A 36 -4.17 -6.29 0.89
C VAL A 36 -3.34 -5.03 1.10
N CYS A 37 -2.89 -4.82 2.33
CA CYS A 37 -1.92 -3.78 2.69
C CYS A 37 -0.66 -4.42 3.25
N GLY A 38 0.45 -4.23 2.56
CA GLY A 38 1.74 -4.72 2.98
C GLY A 38 2.51 -3.75 3.89
N SER A 39 3.64 -4.19 4.36
CA SER A 39 4.62 -3.39 5.10
C SER A 39 5.75 -2.96 4.19
N ARG A 40 6.58 -2.02 4.67
CA ARG A 40 7.81 -1.61 3.97
C ARG A 40 9.01 -1.65 4.91
N VAL A 41 10.18 -1.87 4.35
CA VAL A 41 11.49 -1.72 4.98
C VAL A 41 12.11 -0.44 4.47
N LYS A 42 12.31 0.57 5.31
CA LYS A 42 12.99 1.81 4.91
C LYS A 42 14.49 1.57 4.83
N ILE A 43 15.08 1.93 3.69
CA ILE A 43 16.53 1.88 3.46
C ILE A 43 17.13 3.23 3.82
N SER A 44 18.30 3.24 4.46
CA SER A 44 18.99 4.47 4.82
C SER A 44 19.51 5.22 3.58
N GLN A 45 19.73 6.52 3.71
CA GLN A 45 20.31 7.33 2.62
C GLN A 45 21.66 6.77 2.14
N LYS A 46 22.52 6.38 3.09
CA LYS A 46 23.84 5.80 2.77
C LYS A 46 23.72 4.52 1.96
N GLU A 47 22.84 3.63 2.36
CA GLU A 47 22.61 2.36 1.65
C GLU A 47 21.95 2.59 0.29
N THR A 48 20.99 3.50 0.19
CA THR A 48 20.36 3.88 -1.07
C THR A 48 21.40 4.39 -2.06
N MET A 49 22.28 5.31 -1.65
CA MET A 49 23.36 5.81 -2.51
C MET A 49 24.31 4.69 -2.95
N SER A 50 24.64 3.76 -2.06
CA SER A 50 25.48 2.60 -2.39
C SER A 50 24.81 1.67 -3.40
N ILE A 51 23.51 1.42 -3.26
CA ILE A 51 22.72 0.58 -4.18
C ILE A 51 22.71 1.22 -5.58
N LEU A 52 22.43 2.52 -5.67
CA LEU A 52 22.37 3.25 -6.93
C LEU A 52 23.72 3.33 -7.63
N ALA A 53 24.81 3.60 -6.86
CA ALA A 53 26.16 3.71 -7.43
C ALA A 53 26.70 2.38 -7.97
N ASN A 54 26.38 1.27 -7.32
CA ASN A 54 26.91 -0.04 -7.69
C ASN A 54 25.92 -0.88 -8.52
N ASN A 55 24.71 -0.40 -8.73
CA ASN A 55 23.61 -1.13 -9.35
C ASN A 55 23.44 -2.55 -8.76
N LYS A 56 23.67 -2.68 -7.45
CA LYS A 56 23.68 -3.94 -6.73
C LYS A 56 22.91 -3.83 -5.42
N PHE A 57 21.85 -4.61 -5.30
CA PHE A 57 21.02 -4.65 -4.11
C PHE A 57 21.57 -5.68 -3.12
N VAL A 58 22.22 -5.21 -2.05
CA VAL A 58 22.70 -6.03 -0.93
C VAL A 58 22.22 -5.40 0.37
N ILE A 59 21.33 -6.07 1.07
CA ILE A 59 20.87 -5.65 2.39
C ILE A 59 21.54 -6.45 3.48
N LYS A 60 22.07 -5.72 4.45
CA LYS A 60 22.66 -6.28 5.66
C LYS A 60 21.69 -6.05 6.83
N PRO A 61 21.04 -7.10 7.37
CA PRO A 61 20.02 -6.96 8.42
C PRO A 61 20.48 -6.17 9.65
N TRP A 62 21.75 -6.28 10.03
CA TRP A 62 22.33 -5.57 11.18
C TRP A 62 22.50 -4.05 11.02
N ASN A 63 22.34 -3.53 9.80
CA ASN A 63 22.36 -2.10 9.52
C ASN A 63 20.97 -1.45 9.61
N MET A 64 19.94 -2.21 9.97
CA MET A 64 18.56 -1.74 10.03
C MET A 64 18.05 -1.67 11.47
N PRO A 65 17.17 -0.70 11.79
CA PRO A 65 16.41 -0.71 13.04
C PRO A 65 15.67 -2.02 13.22
N ILE A 66 15.59 -2.54 14.44
CA ILE A 66 14.97 -3.85 14.74
C ILE A 66 13.54 -3.98 14.23
N SER A 67 12.77 -2.88 14.24
CA SER A 67 11.41 -2.83 13.68
C SER A 67 11.36 -3.09 12.18
N PHE A 68 12.39 -2.73 11.43
CA PHE A 68 12.50 -3.00 10.00
C PHE A 68 13.07 -4.40 9.72
N VAL A 69 13.96 -4.89 10.58
CA VAL A 69 14.43 -6.27 10.53
C VAL A 69 13.23 -7.22 10.60
N CYS A 70 12.30 -7.00 11.54
CA CYS A 70 11.08 -7.82 11.62
C CYS A 70 10.22 -7.80 10.36
N ASN A 71 10.22 -6.70 9.59
CA ASN A 71 9.50 -6.60 8.32
C ASN A 71 10.26 -7.22 7.13
N SER A 72 11.54 -7.56 7.29
CA SER A 72 12.36 -8.20 6.26
C SER A 72 12.36 -9.72 6.32
N PHE A 73 11.74 -10.32 7.34
CA PHE A 73 11.59 -11.77 7.45
C PHE A 73 10.33 -12.26 6.75
N ARG A 74 10.46 -13.39 6.07
CA ARG A 74 9.35 -14.09 5.44
C ARG A 74 8.96 -15.32 6.25
N SER A 75 7.71 -15.40 6.66
CA SER A 75 7.13 -16.56 7.38
C SER A 75 5.66 -16.74 7.01
N ARG A 76 5.34 -17.85 6.34
CA ARG A 76 3.96 -18.15 5.91
C ARG A 76 3.02 -18.31 7.10
N LEU A 77 3.46 -18.96 8.18
CA LEU A 77 2.63 -19.16 9.38
C LEU A 77 2.31 -17.83 10.07
N LEU A 78 3.33 -17.00 10.31
CA LEU A 78 3.15 -15.69 10.94
C LEU A 78 2.36 -14.73 10.03
N ARG A 79 2.57 -14.77 8.72
CA ARG A 79 1.81 -14.01 7.75
C ARG A 79 0.31 -14.28 7.87
N ASN A 80 -0.09 -15.55 7.87
CA ASN A 80 -1.49 -15.94 7.99
C ASN A 80 -2.09 -15.53 9.34
N TYR A 81 -1.33 -15.64 10.44
CA TYR A 81 -1.75 -15.18 11.75
C TYR A 81 -2.00 -13.67 11.78
N PHE A 82 -1.10 -12.87 11.18
CA PHE A 82 -1.23 -11.41 11.17
C PHE A 82 -2.25 -10.88 10.18
N ALA A 83 -2.62 -11.64 9.15
CA ALA A 83 -3.51 -11.19 8.08
C ALA A 83 -4.80 -10.57 8.59
N PHE A 84 -5.43 -11.17 9.60
CA PHE A 84 -6.69 -10.72 10.17
C PHE A 84 -6.55 -9.96 11.49
N ARG A 85 -5.43 -10.14 12.21
CA ARG A 85 -5.25 -9.52 13.53
C ARG A 85 -5.24 -7.99 13.48
N TYR A 86 -4.70 -7.41 12.41
CA TYR A 86 -4.65 -5.96 12.20
C TYR A 86 -5.67 -5.45 11.18
N ALA A 87 -6.55 -6.30 10.68
CA ALA A 87 -7.52 -5.98 9.64
C ALA A 87 -8.51 -4.88 10.06
N ARG A 88 -8.91 -4.85 11.33
CA ARG A 88 -9.90 -3.89 11.87
C ARG A 88 -9.42 -2.44 11.95
N ARG A 89 -8.11 -2.19 11.87
CA ARG A 89 -7.57 -0.84 11.92
C ARG A 89 -7.26 -0.38 10.51
N LEU A 90 -7.97 0.62 10.00
CA LEU A 90 -7.70 1.24 8.69
C LEU A 90 -6.52 2.22 8.73
N ALA A 91 -5.88 2.40 9.88
CA ALA A 91 -4.64 3.18 10.01
C ALA A 91 -3.41 2.43 9.45
N HIS A 92 -2.35 3.19 9.20
CA HIS A 92 -1.02 2.68 8.77
C HIS A 92 -1.01 1.99 7.40
N LEU A 93 -1.80 2.48 6.47
CA LEU A 93 -1.75 2.06 5.07
C LEU A 93 -0.46 2.54 4.41
N ARG A 94 -0.01 1.84 3.36
CA ARG A 94 1.23 2.14 2.64
C ARG A 94 0.99 1.95 1.15
N GLY A 95 0.74 3.03 0.42
CA GLY A 95 0.51 3.04 -1.02
C GLY A 95 1.57 2.29 -1.82
N CYS A 96 2.80 2.33 -1.33
CA CYS A 96 3.92 1.57 -1.93
C CYS A 96 3.79 0.05 -1.84
N ASN A 97 2.75 -0.49 -1.19
CA ASN A 97 2.56 -1.93 -1.02
C ASN A 97 1.09 -2.24 -0.74
N MET A 98 0.25 -2.14 -1.75
CA MET A 98 -1.17 -2.46 -1.66
C MET A 98 -1.59 -3.33 -2.84
N ALA A 99 -2.64 -4.13 -2.65
CA ALA A 99 -3.20 -4.91 -3.74
C ALA A 99 -4.72 -5.03 -3.64
N PHE A 100 -5.37 -5.05 -4.79
CA PHE A 100 -6.82 -4.92 -4.92
C PHE A 100 -7.36 -5.78 -6.07
N TRP A 101 -8.59 -6.19 -5.98
CA TRP A 101 -9.34 -6.63 -7.14
C TRP A 101 -9.75 -5.44 -7.99
N LYS A 102 -9.55 -5.52 -9.30
CA LYS A 102 -9.89 -4.44 -10.24
C LYS A 102 -11.38 -4.09 -10.17
N SER A 103 -12.24 -5.08 -10.01
CA SER A 103 -13.69 -4.91 -9.83
C SER A 103 -14.02 -4.06 -8.60
N ASP A 104 -13.32 -4.25 -7.48
CA ASP A 104 -13.52 -3.47 -6.27
C ASP A 104 -13.07 -2.01 -6.46
N LEU A 105 -11.94 -1.79 -7.16
CA LEU A 105 -11.48 -0.44 -7.50
C LEU A 105 -12.46 0.29 -8.41
N ILE A 106 -13.03 -0.38 -9.42
CA ILE A 106 -14.04 0.20 -10.31
C ILE A 106 -15.31 0.54 -9.51
N ARG A 107 -15.74 -0.35 -8.63
CA ARG A 107 -16.93 -0.14 -7.79
C ARG A 107 -16.83 1.12 -6.94
N VAL A 108 -15.67 1.41 -6.36
CA VAL A 108 -15.44 2.62 -5.54
C VAL A 108 -14.97 3.83 -6.36
N ASN A 109 -14.92 3.75 -7.68
CA ASN A 109 -14.42 4.75 -8.63
C ASN A 109 -12.91 5.04 -8.53
N GLY A 110 -12.09 4.05 -8.10
CA GLY A 110 -10.65 4.22 -8.01
C GLY A 110 -10.20 5.23 -6.97
N TYR A 111 -9.04 5.85 -7.19
CA TYR A 111 -8.56 6.96 -6.37
C TYR A 111 -9.36 8.23 -6.62
N ASN A 112 -9.56 9.02 -5.58
CA ASN A 112 -10.20 10.33 -5.68
C ASN A 112 -9.17 11.33 -6.26
N GLU A 113 -9.40 11.77 -7.50
CA GLU A 113 -8.48 12.66 -8.22
C GLU A 113 -8.62 14.14 -7.81
N ASP A 114 -9.54 14.46 -6.90
CA ASP A 114 -9.57 15.77 -6.24
C ASP A 114 -8.48 15.89 -5.17
N LEU A 115 -7.93 14.76 -4.70
CA LEU A 115 -6.81 14.70 -3.76
C LEU A 115 -5.49 14.77 -4.52
N THR A 116 -5.06 15.98 -4.82
CA THR A 116 -3.80 16.24 -5.53
C THR A 116 -2.62 16.31 -4.58
N GLN A 117 -1.42 15.96 -5.05
CA GLN A 117 -0.19 15.87 -4.29
C GLN A 117 -0.19 14.73 -3.26
N TRP A 118 0.79 14.72 -2.37
CA TRP A 118 0.97 13.69 -1.36
C TRP A 118 0.08 13.93 -0.13
N GLY A 119 -0.59 12.87 0.37
CA GLY A 119 -1.44 12.99 1.55
C GLY A 119 -2.04 11.66 2.00
N HIS A 120 -3.35 11.63 2.18
CA HIS A 120 -4.12 10.49 2.70
C HIS A 120 -4.89 9.72 1.62
N GLU A 121 -4.46 9.79 0.36
CA GLU A 121 -5.12 9.15 -0.79
C GLU A 121 -5.29 7.64 -0.60
N ASP A 122 -4.26 6.97 -0.05
CA ASP A 122 -4.30 5.54 0.25
C ASP A 122 -5.28 5.20 1.37
N THR A 123 -5.39 6.09 2.35
CA THR A 123 -6.30 5.92 3.48
C THR A 123 -7.73 6.17 3.03
N GLU A 124 -7.95 7.18 2.22
CA GLU A 124 -9.26 7.56 1.70
C GLU A 124 -9.89 6.45 0.86
N ILE A 125 -9.15 5.90 -0.12
CA ILE A 125 -9.65 4.77 -0.91
C ILE A 125 -9.89 3.52 -0.06
N ALA A 126 -9.04 3.27 0.94
CA ALA A 126 -9.21 2.13 1.84
C ALA A 126 -10.47 2.24 2.70
N TYR A 127 -10.83 3.45 3.16
CA TYR A 127 -12.11 3.68 3.84
C TYR A 127 -13.30 3.44 2.91
N ARG A 128 -13.27 3.94 1.67
CA ARG A 128 -14.35 3.68 0.70
C ARG A 128 -14.51 2.20 0.38
N LEU A 129 -13.40 1.47 0.21
CA LEU A 129 -13.42 0.02 0.05
C LEU A 129 -14.04 -0.66 1.29
N TYR A 130 -13.62 -0.27 2.49
CA TYR A 130 -14.15 -0.83 3.72
C TYR A 130 -15.66 -0.60 3.86
N TYR A 131 -16.15 0.63 3.64
CA TYR A 131 -17.57 0.95 3.69
C TYR A 131 -18.38 0.29 2.56
N SER A 132 -17.75 -0.08 1.44
CA SER A 132 -18.36 -0.89 0.38
C SER A 132 -18.37 -2.40 0.68
N GLY A 133 -17.93 -2.82 1.88
CA GLY A 133 -17.92 -4.21 2.32
C GLY A 133 -16.64 -5.00 2.00
N VAL A 134 -15.60 -4.35 1.43
CA VAL A 134 -14.31 -4.99 1.13
C VAL A 134 -13.44 -5.02 2.39
N GLN A 135 -13.02 -6.19 2.81
CA GLN A 135 -12.24 -6.38 4.03
C GLN A 135 -10.76 -6.07 3.80
N LYS A 136 -10.12 -5.43 4.79
CA LYS A 136 -8.67 -5.25 4.79
C LYS A 136 -7.96 -6.52 5.27
N LYS A 137 -6.91 -6.92 4.57
CA LYS A 137 -5.92 -7.89 5.03
C LYS A 137 -4.55 -7.24 5.17
N VAL A 138 -3.80 -7.64 6.19
CA VAL A 138 -2.44 -7.14 6.41
C VAL A 138 -1.42 -8.18 5.98
N LEU A 139 -0.59 -7.82 4.99
CA LEU A 139 0.53 -8.65 4.54
C LEU A 139 1.79 -8.26 5.34
N LYS A 140 1.97 -8.95 6.47
CA LYS A 140 3.17 -8.88 7.31
C LYS A 140 3.90 -10.21 7.25
N MET A 141 5.21 -10.21 7.37
CA MET A 141 6.06 -11.39 7.19
C MET A 141 5.95 -12.03 5.80
N GLY A 142 5.76 -11.19 4.79
CA GLY A 142 5.66 -11.52 3.37
C GLY A 142 5.43 -10.26 2.56
N GLY A 143 5.42 -10.35 1.23
CA GLY A 143 5.24 -9.20 0.35
C GLY A 143 6.23 -8.08 0.64
N ILE A 144 7.51 -8.44 0.84
CA ILE A 144 8.52 -7.53 1.35
C ILE A 144 8.94 -6.54 0.26
N VAL A 145 8.82 -5.24 0.58
CA VAL A 145 9.37 -4.14 -0.22
C VAL A 145 10.43 -3.39 0.56
N TYR A 146 11.48 -3.01 -0.12
CA TYR A 146 12.57 -2.18 0.39
C TYR A 146 12.45 -0.81 -0.27
N HIS A 147 12.05 0.18 0.54
CA HIS A 147 11.80 1.54 0.08
C HIS A 147 13.08 2.35 0.17
N LEU A 148 13.57 2.79 -0.95
CA LEU A 148 14.78 3.60 -1.05
C LEU A 148 14.56 4.96 -0.37
N TYR A 149 15.63 5.54 0.13
CA TYR A 149 15.56 6.86 0.74
C TYR A 149 15.36 7.93 -0.31
N HIS A 150 14.39 8.77 -0.08
CA HIS A 150 14.20 10.04 -0.77
C HIS A 150 13.78 11.11 0.23
N LYS A 151 13.93 12.38 -0.14
CA LYS A 151 13.40 13.49 0.67
C LYS A 151 11.87 13.42 0.70
N GLU A 152 11.29 13.57 1.88
CA GLU A 152 9.82 13.54 2.03
C GLU A 152 9.18 14.65 1.18
N SER A 153 8.04 14.34 0.57
CA SER A 153 7.22 15.27 -0.17
C SER A 153 6.62 16.35 0.74
N SER A 154 6.27 17.49 0.15
CA SER A 154 5.61 18.58 0.89
C SER A 154 4.25 18.12 1.42
N ARG A 155 3.93 18.51 2.65
CA ARG A 155 2.64 18.26 3.30
C ARG A 155 1.66 19.46 3.13
N ALA A 156 1.87 20.26 2.10
CA ALA A 156 1.10 21.50 1.92
C ALA A 156 -0.43 21.28 1.84
N ASN A 157 -0.87 20.11 1.35
CA ASN A 157 -2.29 19.78 1.19
C ASN A 157 -2.82 18.81 2.27
N GLU A 158 -2.07 18.58 3.35
CA GLU A 158 -2.47 17.62 4.41
C GLU A 158 -3.83 17.97 5.02
N GLU A 159 -4.14 19.26 5.21
CA GLU A 159 -5.43 19.72 5.73
C GLU A 159 -6.59 19.36 4.79
N THR A 160 -6.46 19.61 3.49
CA THR A 160 -7.47 19.25 2.48
C THR A 160 -7.74 17.75 2.47
N HIS A 161 -6.68 16.94 2.54
CA HIS A 161 -6.80 15.49 2.60
C HIS A 161 -7.47 15.01 3.90
N ASN A 162 -7.18 15.66 5.04
CA ASN A 162 -7.83 15.34 6.31
C ASN A 162 -9.33 15.62 6.26
N ILE A 163 -9.74 16.77 5.72
CA ILE A 163 -11.16 17.13 5.56
C ILE A 163 -11.87 16.11 4.68
N ALA A 164 -11.29 15.71 3.57
CA ALA A 164 -11.86 14.71 2.68
C ALA A 164 -11.99 13.34 3.37
N LEU A 165 -10.96 12.93 4.12
CA LEU A 165 -10.96 11.67 4.87
C LEU A 165 -12.03 11.68 5.98
N GLU A 166 -12.11 12.76 6.76
CA GLU A 166 -13.14 12.92 7.80
C GLU A 166 -14.55 12.85 7.22
N LYS A 167 -14.76 13.44 6.04
CA LYS A 167 -16.04 13.35 5.34
C LYS A 167 -16.36 11.91 4.93
N VAL A 168 -15.42 11.19 4.34
CA VAL A 168 -15.59 9.78 3.96
C VAL A 168 -15.91 8.93 5.19
N GLU A 169 -15.22 9.16 6.31
CA GLU A 169 -15.41 8.42 7.56
C GLU A 169 -16.78 8.73 8.19
N LYS A 170 -17.17 10.00 8.27
CA LYS A 170 -18.42 10.44 8.90
C LYS A 170 -19.66 10.04 8.11
N GLU A 171 -19.60 10.15 6.78
CA GLU A 171 -20.72 9.88 5.88
C GLU A 171 -20.74 8.45 5.32
N HIS A 172 -19.74 7.62 5.67
CA HIS A 172 -19.55 6.27 5.16
C HIS A 172 -19.56 6.22 3.61
N ILE A 173 -18.89 7.18 2.98
CA ILE A 173 -18.86 7.29 1.52
C ILE A 173 -18.16 6.05 0.95
N THR A 174 -18.80 5.42 -0.03
CA THR A 174 -18.29 4.21 -0.70
C THR A 174 -17.68 4.50 -2.08
N ARG A 175 -17.97 5.66 -2.67
CA ARG A 175 -17.57 6.00 -4.04
C ARG A 175 -17.23 7.48 -4.14
N CYS A 176 -16.09 7.83 -4.74
CA CYS A 176 -15.77 9.21 -5.05
C CYS A 176 -16.42 9.68 -6.35
N ASN A 177 -16.61 10.99 -6.50
CA ASN A 177 -17.21 11.57 -7.70
C ASN A 177 -16.21 11.66 -8.86
N ASN A 178 -14.97 12.04 -8.57
CA ASN A 178 -13.91 12.24 -9.56
C ASN A 178 -12.88 11.11 -9.45
N GLY A 179 -12.96 10.12 -10.32
CA GLY A 179 -12.08 8.96 -10.29
C GLY A 179 -11.93 8.27 -11.63
N ILE A 180 -11.89 6.94 -11.61
CA ILE A 180 -11.51 6.10 -12.75
C ILE A 180 -12.54 6.08 -13.89
N ASP A 181 -13.83 6.38 -13.64
CA ASP A 181 -14.92 6.25 -14.64
C ASP A 181 -14.62 6.98 -15.95
N LYS A 182 -13.98 8.15 -15.86
CA LYS A 182 -13.63 8.95 -17.04
C LYS A 182 -12.59 8.33 -17.95
N TYR A 183 -11.98 7.22 -17.54
CA TYR A 183 -10.95 6.49 -18.30
C TYR A 183 -11.39 5.07 -18.71
N LEU A 184 -12.58 4.65 -18.33
CA LEU A 184 -13.19 3.37 -18.70
C LEU A 184 -14.05 3.51 -19.94
#